data_d68c9d9f927406846e2f13c68f9847da
#
_entry.id   d68c9d9f927406846e2f13c68f9847da
#
_cell.length_a   1.000
_cell.length_b   1.000
_cell.length_c   1.000
_cell.angle_alpha   90.00
_cell.angle_beta   90.00
_cell.angle_gamma   90.00
#
_symmetry.space_group_name_H-M   'P 1'
#
loop_
_entity.id
_entity.type
_entity.pdbx_description
1 polymer ?
#
loop_
_entity_poly.entity_id
_entity_poly.type
_entity_poly.pdbx_seq_one_letter_code
_entity_poly.pdbx_strand_id
1 'polypeptide(L)'
;CKGHRRLTLDNVESYIGFRSMDSKAQFRVIMSDNSLNPSDFNITSVEDNFNDWIQLEDSEEYVPEVKIDYSYEVSDYGKVSGDRVFMDLNPFAKSLIASRSARVNDFVIRSGGILSDKVIVAVPEGYKLESIPSSERIESPFGVFVSNVTYDDASSQIMIDQTIRLN
;
A
#
# COMPACT_ATOMS: atom_id res chain seq x y z
N CYS A 1 -11.29 8.14 -3.28
CA CYS A 1 -10.48 6.95 -3.50
C CYS A 1 -11.11 5.74 -2.82
N LYS A 2 -10.94 4.57 -3.40
CA LYS A 2 -11.34 3.30 -2.81
C LYS A 2 -10.11 2.41 -2.73
N GLY A 3 -9.92 1.76 -1.60
CA GLY A 3 -8.79 0.88 -1.39
C GLY A 3 -9.22 -0.49 -0.92
N HIS A 4 -8.43 -1.47 -1.29
CA HIS A 4 -8.47 -2.83 -0.75
C HIS A 4 -7.10 -3.14 -0.20
N ARG A 5 -7.03 -3.63 1.02
CA ARG A 5 -5.76 -3.99 1.64
C ARG A 5 -5.85 -5.37 2.27
N ARG A 6 -4.89 -6.21 1.90
CA ARG A 6 -4.63 -7.48 2.54
C ARG A 6 -3.46 -7.32 3.50
N LEU A 7 -3.67 -7.64 4.76
CA LEU A 7 -2.65 -7.60 5.80
C LEU A 7 -2.44 -9.01 6.30
N THR A 8 -1.19 -9.42 6.36
CA THR A 8 -0.78 -10.59 7.13
C THR A 8 -0.22 -10.08 8.44
N LEU A 9 -0.82 -10.48 9.54
CA LEU A 9 -0.44 -10.03 10.88
C LEU A 9 0.38 -11.10 11.57
N ASP A 10 1.48 -10.67 12.18
CA ASP A 10 2.35 -11.55 12.95
C ASP A 10 1.71 -11.99 14.28
N ASN A 11 0.65 -11.28 14.70
CA ASN A 11 -0.08 -11.60 15.92
C ASN A 11 -1.53 -11.10 15.91
N VAL A 12 -2.39 -11.81 16.60
CA VAL A 12 -3.82 -11.53 16.75
C VAL A 12 -4.08 -10.26 17.57
N GLU A 13 -3.18 -9.93 18.51
CA GLU A 13 -3.35 -8.76 19.39
C GLU A 13 -3.37 -7.46 18.60
N SER A 14 -2.52 -7.35 17.57
CA SER A 14 -2.50 -6.18 16.67
C SER A 14 -3.84 -5.99 15.94
N TYR A 15 -4.49 -7.09 15.56
CA TYR A 15 -5.78 -7.04 14.89
C TYR A 15 -6.92 -6.68 15.86
N ILE A 16 -6.92 -7.25 17.06
CA ILE A 16 -7.92 -6.91 18.09
C ILE A 16 -7.82 -5.41 18.41
N GLY A 17 -6.61 -4.92 18.57
CA GLY A 17 -6.34 -3.49 18.76
C GLY A 17 -6.91 -2.64 17.62
N PHE A 18 -6.66 -3.03 16.37
CA PHE A 18 -7.18 -2.34 15.19
C PHE A 18 -8.71 -2.31 15.15
N ARG A 19 -9.39 -3.44 15.42
CA ARG A 19 -10.86 -3.51 15.44
C ARG A 19 -11.52 -2.59 16.46
N SER A 20 -10.87 -2.38 17.60
CA SER A 20 -11.38 -1.52 18.67
C SER A 20 -11.15 -0.02 18.45
N MET A 21 -10.38 0.37 17.43
CA MET A 21 -10.10 1.75 17.10
C MET A 21 -11.29 2.44 16.45
N ASP A 22 -11.41 3.76 16.62
CA ASP A 22 -12.29 4.58 15.81
C ASP A 22 -11.78 4.68 14.35
N SER A 23 -12.65 5.06 13.42
CA SER A 23 -12.34 5.12 11.99
C SER A 23 -11.11 5.99 11.68
N LYS A 24 -10.89 7.06 12.44
CA LYS A 24 -9.74 7.95 12.25
C LYS A 24 -8.43 7.30 12.69
N ALA A 25 -8.46 6.56 13.78
CA ALA A 25 -7.31 5.78 14.24
C ALA A 25 -7.01 4.61 13.29
N GLN A 26 -8.03 3.91 12.82
CA GLN A 26 -7.91 2.85 11.81
C GLN A 26 -7.29 3.37 10.51
N PHE A 27 -7.76 4.53 10.04
CA PHE A 27 -7.17 5.18 8.87
C PHE A 27 -5.67 5.45 9.07
N ARG A 28 -5.27 5.98 10.22
CA ARG A 28 -3.85 6.24 10.51
C ARG A 28 -3.01 4.97 10.49
N VAL A 29 -3.54 3.85 10.95
CA VAL A 29 -2.84 2.56 10.91
C VAL A 29 -2.69 2.09 9.46
N ILE A 30 -3.75 2.18 8.65
CA ILE A 30 -3.74 1.78 7.24
C ILE A 30 -2.78 2.68 6.44
N MET A 31 -2.79 3.98 6.71
CA MET A 31 -2.04 5.01 5.99
C MET A 31 -0.71 5.35 6.66
N SER A 32 -0.22 4.55 7.56
CA SER A 32 0.76 4.79 8.65
C SER A 32 2.02 5.51 8.26
N ASP A 33 2.29 6.10 7.23
CA ASP A 33 3.46 6.95 6.93
C ASP A 33 3.14 8.07 5.93
N ASN A 34 1.84 8.31 5.68
CA ASN A 34 1.41 9.30 4.73
C ASN A 34 0.96 10.59 5.43
N SER A 35 1.43 11.70 4.93
CA SER A 35 0.99 13.04 5.31
C SER A 35 -0.45 13.35 4.83
N LEU A 36 -1.17 12.33 4.32
CA LEU A 36 -2.54 12.48 3.87
C LEU A 36 -3.46 12.77 5.06
N ASN A 37 -4.29 13.78 4.91
CA ASN A 37 -5.32 14.12 5.87
C ASN A 37 -6.69 13.96 5.21
N PRO A 38 -7.34 12.79 5.37
CA PRO A 38 -8.63 12.56 4.73
C PRO A 38 -9.72 13.41 5.36
N SER A 39 -10.62 13.88 4.52
CA SER A 39 -11.86 14.54 4.95
C SER A 39 -12.92 13.51 5.33
N ASP A 40 -12.88 12.34 4.73
CA ASP A 40 -13.76 11.21 5.02
C ASP A 40 -12.99 9.90 4.92
N PHE A 41 -13.33 8.94 5.78
CA PHE A 41 -12.78 7.58 5.77
C PHE A 41 -13.85 6.59 6.23
N ASN A 42 -14.08 5.57 5.43
CA ASN A 42 -15.05 4.53 5.72
C ASN A 42 -14.48 3.15 5.42
N ILE A 43 -14.60 2.24 6.39
CA ILE A 43 -14.32 0.81 6.21
C ILE A 43 -15.60 0.14 5.75
N THR A 44 -15.57 -0.49 4.58
CA THR A 44 -16.73 -1.15 3.98
C THR A 44 -16.82 -2.62 4.32
N SER A 45 -15.69 -3.30 4.46
CA SER A 45 -15.64 -4.67 4.97
C SER A 45 -14.32 -4.97 5.69
N VAL A 46 -14.40 -5.90 6.63
CA VAL A 46 -13.24 -6.53 7.27
C VAL A 46 -13.50 -8.02 7.32
N GLU A 47 -12.64 -8.79 6.68
CA GLU A 47 -12.67 -10.25 6.69
C GLU A 47 -11.38 -10.77 7.29
N ASP A 48 -11.46 -11.78 8.12
CA ASP A 48 -10.30 -12.46 8.69
C ASP A 48 -10.50 -13.99 8.74
N ASN A 49 -9.41 -14.72 8.89
CA ASN A 49 -9.41 -16.17 9.01
C ASN A 49 -9.05 -16.65 10.43
N PHE A 50 -9.14 -15.78 11.45
CA PHE A 50 -8.66 -16.11 12.80
C PHE A 50 -9.48 -17.16 13.52
N ASN A 51 -10.75 -17.36 13.17
CA ASN A 51 -11.56 -18.43 13.74
C ASN A 51 -11.03 -19.84 13.38
N ASP A 52 -10.33 -19.93 12.27
CA ASP A 52 -9.73 -21.19 11.81
C ASP A 52 -8.45 -21.50 12.58
N TRP A 53 -7.82 -20.49 13.19
CA TRP A 53 -6.56 -20.64 13.93
C TRP A 53 -6.70 -21.53 15.15
N ILE A 54 -7.81 -21.46 15.89
CA ILE A 54 -8.07 -22.31 17.07
C ILE A 54 -8.14 -23.79 16.70
N GLN A 55 -8.46 -24.09 15.44
CA GLN A 55 -8.58 -25.47 14.94
C GLN A 55 -7.29 -25.98 14.26
N LEU A 56 -6.35 -25.07 13.95
CA LEU A 56 -5.19 -25.33 13.09
C LEU A 56 -3.85 -25.06 13.79
N GLU A 57 -3.84 -25.01 15.14
CA GLU A 57 -2.66 -24.69 15.96
C GLU A 57 -1.42 -25.57 15.66
N ASP A 58 -1.62 -26.72 14.99
CA ASP A 58 -0.56 -27.66 14.60
C ASP A 58 -0.27 -27.70 13.09
N SER A 59 -0.86 -26.83 12.26
CA SER A 59 -0.61 -26.86 10.82
C SER A 59 0.44 -25.81 10.41
N GLU A 60 1.54 -26.27 9.83
CA GLU A 60 2.61 -25.42 9.26
C GLU A 60 2.14 -24.55 8.07
N GLU A 61 0.91 -24.73 7.58
CA GLU A 61 0.34 -24.03 6.44
C GLU A 61 -0.55 -22.83 6.81
N TYR A 62 -0.84 -22.61 8.08
CA TYR A 62 -1.73 -21.53 8.49
C TYR A 62 -1.02 -20.17 8.49
N VAL A 63 -1.51 -19.25 7.66
CA VAL A 63 -1.07 -17.86 7.65
C VAL A 63 -2.22 -16.95 8.08
N PRO A 64 -2.08 -16.23 9.20
CA PRO A 64 -3.08 -15.26 9.62
C PRO A 64 -3.26 -14.19 8.56
N GLU A 65 -4.50 -13.92 8.19
CA GLU A 65 -4.82 -12.94 7.15
C GLU A 65 -5.98 -12.04 7.57
N VAL A 66 -5.86 -10.77 7.25
CA VAL A 66 -6.96 -9.79 7.33
C VAL A 66 -7.08 -9.09 5.99
N LYS A 67 -8.30 -9.05 5.46
CA LYS A 67 -8.67 -8.25 4.29
C LYS A 67 -9.51 -7.07 4.74
N ILE A 68 -9.16 -5.89 4.30
CA ILE A 68 -9.86 -4.66 4.64
C ILE A 68 -10.19 -3.92 3.35
N ASP A 69 -11.48 -3.67 3.13
CA ASP A 69 -11.96 -2.79 2.09
C ASP A 69 -12.34 -1.44 2.70
N TYR A 70 -11.91 -0.39 2.07
CA TYR A 70 -12.12 0.96 2.56
C TYR A 70 -12.24 1.98 1.43
N SER A 71 -12.86 3.11 1.74
CA SER A 71 -12.88 4.29 0.89
C SER A 71 -12.46 5.52 1.69
N TYR A 72 -11.91 6.51 1.02
CA TYR A 72 -11.55 7.77 1.64
C TYR A 72 -11.55 8.90 0.61
N GLU A 73 -11.67 10.11 1.13
CA GLU A 73 -11.55 11.33 0.35
C GLU A 73 -10.42 12.18 0.91
N VAL A 74 -9.60 12.72 0.01
CA VAL A 74 -8.51 13.63 0.34
C VAL A 74 -8.62 14.83 -0.58
N SER A 75 -8.72 16.02 0.01
CA SER A 75 -8.64 17.28 -0.71
C SER A 75 -7.19 17.62 -1.00
N ASP A 76 -6.95 18.34 -2.09
CA ASP A 76 -5.64 18.89 -2.45
C ASP A 76 -4.52 17.84 -2.59
N TYR A 77 -4.87 16.65 -3.08
CA TYR A 77 -3.91 15.57 -3.26
C TYR A 77 -2.87 15.86 -4.34
N GLY A 78 -3.23 16.56 -5.39
CA GLY A 78 -2.32 16.94 -6.48
C GLY A 78 -1.74 18.34 -6.31
N LYS A 79 -0.58 18.59 -6.89
CA LYS A 79 0.02 19.91 -7.02
C LYS A 79 -0.34 20.51 -8.38
N VAL A 80 -1.02 21.63 -8.39
CA VAL A 80 -1.37 22.35 -9.63
C VAL A 80 -0.27 23.36 -9.94
N SER A 81 0.19 23.36 -11.19
CA SER A 81 1.15 24.33 -11.73
C SER A 81 0.74 24.72 -13.15
N GLY A 82 0.16 25.89 -13.29
CA GLY A 82 -0.43 26.33 -14.55
C GLY A 82 -1.63 25.46 -14.95
N ASP A 83 -1.56 24.85 -16.11
CA ASP A 83 -2.55 23.90 -16.65
C ASP A 83 -2.24 22.42 -16.35
N ARG A 84 -1.21 22.16 -15.54
CA ARG A 84 -0.73 20.82 -15.19
C ARG A 84 -1.06 20.43 -13.76
N VAL A 85 -1.37 19.15 -13.56
CA VAL A 85 -1.54 18.55 -12.24
C VAL A 85 -0.48 17.46 -12.06
N PHE A 86 0.29 17.59 -11.01
CA PHE A 86 1.28 16.59 -10.58
C PHE A 86 0.73 15.84 -9.37
N MET A 87 0.73 14.53 -9.42
CA MET A 87 0.25 13.69 -8.32
C MET A 87 1.15 12.50 -8.10
N ASP A 88 1.22 12.07 -6.85
CA ASP A 88 1.84 10.81 -6.50
C ASP A 88 0.88 9.67 -6.89
N LEU A 89 1.33 8.76 -7.70
CA LEU A 89 0.50 7.67 -8.20
C LEU A 89 0.31 6.54 -7.18
N ASN A 90 1.25 6.36 -6.25
CA ASN A 90 1.13 5.37 -5.17
C ASN A 90 1.36 6.02 -3.79
N PRO A 91 0.31 6.59 -3.18
CA PRO A 91 0.41 7.19 -1.85
C PRO A 91 0.71 6.16 -0.74
N PHE A 92 0.63 4.87 -1.04
CA PHE A 92 0.91 3.78 -0.10
C PHE A 92 2.32 3.22 -0.22
N ALA A 93 3.10 3.68 -1.19
CA ALA A 93 4.47 3.24 -1.35
C ALA A 93 5.26 3.52 -0.08
N LYS A 94 5.65 2.47 0.62
CA LYS A 94 6.45 2.57 1.84
C LYS A 94 7.93 2.44 1.50
N SER A 95 8.73 3.33 2.05
CA SER A 95 10.16 3.09 2.13
C SER A 95 10.42 2.05 3.22
N LEU A 96 10.69 0.82 2.85
CA LEU A 96 11.03 -0.25 3.79
C LEU A 96 12.36 -0.02 4.51
N ILE A 97 13.20 0.85 3.97
CA ILE A 97 14.53 1.15 4.49
C ILE A 97 14.75 2.65 4.46
N ALA A 98 14.96 3.25 5.63
CA ALA A 98 15.38 4.64 5.70
C ALA A 98 16.74 4.81 5.00
N SER A 99 16.76 5.59 3.92
CA SER A 99 18.00 5.95 3.24
C SER A 99 18.81 6.86 4.17
N ARG A 100 19.99 6.42 4.58
CA ARG A 100 20.97 7.25 5.29
C ARG A 100 22.21 7.38 4.40
N SER A 101 22.71 8.56 4.24
CA SER A 101 23.84 8.92 3.37
C SER A 101 25.17 8.30 3.78
N ALA A 102 25.32 7.83 5.00
CA ALA A 102 26.49 7.10 5.46
C ALA A 102 26.09 6.08 6.53
N ARG A 103 26.29 4.80 6.25
CA ARG A 103 26.18 3.72 7.23
C ARG A 103 27.59 3.29 7.64
N VAL A 104 27.83 3.27 8.94
CA VAL A 104 29.09 2.83 9.53
C VAL A 104 28.98 1.37 10.00
N ASN A 105 27.75 0.89 10.24
CA ASN A 105 27.48 -0.45 10.77
C ASN A 105 26.75 -1.30 9.73
N ASP A 106 26.93 -2.60 9.83
CA ASP A 106 26.19 -3.59 9.04
C ASP A 106 24.68 -3.47 9.26
N PHE A 107 23.94 -3.76 8.22
CA PHE A 107 22.48 -3.78 8.24
C PHE A 107 22.01 -5.21 8.06
N VAL A 108 21.19 -5.66 8.98
CA VAL A 108 20.58 -6.99 8.94
C VAL A 108 19.08 -6.86 8.72
N ILE A 109 18.58 -7.47 7.66
CA ILE A 109 17.14 -7.70 7.46
C ILE A 109 16.78 -8.92 8.31
N ARG A 110 15.99 -8.70 9.36
CA ARG A 110 15.65 -9.78 10.32
C ARG A 110 14.50 -10.66 9.84
N SER A 111 13.68 -10.17 8.92
CA SER A 111 12.57 -10.91 8.34
C SER A 111 12.46 -10.59 6.86
N GLY A 112 12.34 -11.62 6.04
CA GLY A 112 11.94 -11.49 4.66
C GLY A 112 10.45 -11.14 4.56
N GLY A 113 10.01 -10.73 3.38
CA GLY A 113 8.60 -10.43 3.15
C GLY A 113 8.33 -9.98 1.73
N ILE A 114 7.05 -9.98 1.38
CA ILE A 114 6.57 -9.49 0.09
C ILE A 114 5.56 -8.38 0.38
N LEU A 115 5.79 -7.22 -0.21
CA LEU A 115 4.83 -6.12 -0.26
C LEU A 115 4.43 -5.92 -1.72
N SER A 116 3.14 -6.01 -2.01
CA SER A 116 2.60 -5.81 -3.35
C SER A 116 1.48 -4.78 -3.31
N ASP A 117 1.58 -3.80 -4.21
CA ASP A 117 0.58 -2.77 -4.39
C ASP A 117 0.07 -2.80 -5.82
N LYS A 118 -1.24 -2.82 -5.99
CA LYS A 118 -1.89 -2.61 -7.27
C LYS A 118 -2.77 -1.37 -7.18
N VAL A 119 -2.41 -0.36 -7.95
CA VAL A 119 -3.11 0.94 -7.93
C VAL A 119 -3.68 1.22 -9.32
N ILE A 120 -4.92 1.65 -9.37
CA ILE A 120 -5.59 2.10 -10.57
C ILE A 120 -6.01 3.55 -10.36
N VAL A 121 -5.52 4.43 -11.22
CA VAL A 121 -5.83 5.87 -11.17
C VAL A 121 -6.62 6.23 -12.41
N ALA A 122 -7.86 6.65 -12.23
CA ALA A 122 -8.65 7.21 -13.33
C ALA A 122 -8.22 8.66 -13.60
N VAL A 123 -7.89 8.96 -14.85
CA VAL A 123 -7.62 10.32 -15.30
C VAL A 123 -8.96 11.05 -15.40
N PRO A 124 -9.15 12.19 -14.69
CA PRO A 124 -10.43 12.90 -14.70
C PRO A 124 -10.79 13.42 -16.10
N GLU A 125 -12.08 13.58 -16.35
CA GLU A 125 -12.56 14.17 -17.58
C GLU A 125 -12.00 15.59 -17.79
N GLY A 126 -11.60 15.88 -19.00
CA GLY A 126 -10.97 17.16 -19.35
C GLY A 126 -9.45 17.20 -19.19
N TYR A 127 -8.86 16.20 -18.56
CA TYR A 127 -7.42 16.04 -18.45
C TYR A 127 -6.87 15.04 -19.45
N LYS A 128 -5.62 15.24 -19.85
CA LYS A 128 -4.86 14.30 -20.69
C LYS A 128 -3.58 13.92 -19.97
N LEU A 129 -3.22 12.66 -20.10
CA LEU A 129 -1.94 12.17 -19.59
C LEU A 129 -0.79 12.76 -20.40
N GLU A 130 0.16 13.39 -19.73
CA GLU A 130 1.37 13.94 -20.35
C GLU A 130 2.55 12.98 -20.20
N SER A 131 2.73 12.41 -19.02
CA SER A 131 3.76 11.42 -18.78
C SER A 131 3.42 10.52 -17.59
N ILE A 132 3.98 9.31 -17.60
CA ILE A 132 3.96 8.36 -16.50
C ILE A 132 5.40 7.89 -16.22
N PRO A 133 5.68 7.43 -14.98
CA PRO A 133 6.95 6.78 -14.70
C PRO A 133 7.20 5.58 -15.60
N SER A 134 8.46 5.29 -15.91
CA SER A 134 8.84 4.06 -16.58
C SER A 134 8.68 2.85 -15.66
N SER A 135 8.40 1.70 -16.27
CA SER A 135 8.49 0.43 -15.54
C SER A 135 9.94 0.13 -15.19
N GLU A 136 10.18 -0.36 -13.97
CA GLU A 136 11.53 -0.61 -13.45
C GLU A 136 11.63 -1.96 -12.76
N ARG A 137 12.83 -2.55 -12.80
CA ARG A 137 13.22 -3.72 -12.03
C ARG A 137 14.59 -3.50 -11.41
N ILE A 138 14.65 -3.59 -10.10
CA ILE A 138 15.89 -3.45 -9.33
C ILE A 138 16.12 -4.73 -8.56
N GLU A 139 17.30 -5.31 -8.71
CA GLU A 139 17.71 -6.51 -7.99
C GLU A 139 18.94 -6.24 -7.13
N SER A 140 18.96 -6.83 -5.96
CA SER A 140 20.09 -6.77 -5.02
C SER A 140 20.17 -8.08 -4.23
N PRO A 141 21.28 -8.34 -3.52
CA PRO A 141 21.37 -9.49 -2.61
C PRO A 141 20.30 -9.48 -1.52
N PHE A 142 19.68 -8.35 -1.24
CA PHE A 142 18.68 -8.17 -0.19
C PHE A 142 17.24 -8.33 -0.67
N GLY A 143 17.02 -8.37 -1.98
CA GLY A 143 15.69 -8.50 -2.53
C GLY A 143 15.53 -7.95 -3.93
N VAL A 144 14.28 -7.92 -4.37
CA VAL A 144 13.87 -7.48 -5.71
C VAL A 144 12.75 -6.46 -5.58
N PHE A 145 12.87 -5.35 -6.32
CA PHE A 145 11.79 -4.41 -6.57
C PHE A 145 11.37 -4.49 -8.04
N VAL A 146 10.09 -4.56 -8.28
CA VAL A 146 9.49 -4.50 -9.62
C VAL A 146 8.37 -3.48 -9.60
N SER A 147 8.36 -2.59 -10.58
CA SER A 147 7.28 -1.63 -10.82
C SER A 147 6.89 -1.66 -12.29
N ASN A 148 5.65 -2.03 -12.57
CA ASN A 148 5.06 -1.97 -13.89
C ASN A 148 4.04 -0.84 -13.92
N VAL A 149 4.22 0.11 -14.83
CA VAL A 149 3.30 1.23 -14.99
C VAL A 149 2.80 1.23 -16.43
N THR A 150 1.49 1.22 -16.60
CA THR A 150 0.83 1.22 -17.90
C THR A 150 -0.32 2.21 -17.94
N TYR A 151 -0.65 2.70 -19.12
CA TYR A 151 -1.82 3.54 -19.35
C TYR A 151 -2.72 2.86 -20.38
N ASP A 152 -3.98 2.74 -20.04
CA ASP A 152 -5.04 2.30 -20.96
C ASP A 152 -5.82 3.52 -21.46
N ASP A 153 -5.62 3.85 -22.71
CA ASP A 153 -6.27 5.01 -23.36
C ASP A 153 -7.78 4.83 -23.49
N ALA A 154 -8.25 3.58 -23.66
CA ALA A 154 -9.67 3.29 -23.83
C ALA A 154 -10.48 3.54 -22.55
N SER A 155 -9.92 3.23 -21.39
CA SER A 155 -10.53 3.45 -20.09
C SER A 155 -10.03 4.73 -19.40
N SER A 156 -9.06 5.43 -19.98
CA SER A 156 -8.37 6.59 -19.37
C SER A 156 -7.83 6.27 -17.97
N GLN A 157 -7.19 5.10 -17.81
CA GLN A 157 -6.69 4.63 -16.53
C GLN A 157 -5.18 4.39 -16.56
N ILE A 158 -4.51 4.82 -15.50
CA ILE A 158 -3.13 4.46 -15.21
C ILE A 158 -3.18 3.26 -14.26
N MET A 159 -2.49 2.19 -14.61
CA MET A 159 -2.34 1.00 -13.78
C MET A 159 -0.90 0.89 -13.30
N ILE A 160 -0.74 0.65 -12.02
CA ILE A 160 0.55 0.47 -11.36
C ILE A 160 0.51 -0.85 -10.62
N ASP A 161 1.49 -1.69 -10.87
CA ASP A 161 1.69 -2.95 -10.18
C ASP A 161 3.12 -2.96 -9.64
N GLN A 162 3.26 -2.84 -8.33
CA GLN A 162 4.55 -2.78 -7.65
C GLN A 162 4.69 -3.93 -6.68
N THR A 163 5.85 -4.56 -6.69
CA THR A 163 6.20 -5.61 -5.74
C THR A 163 7.60 -5.40 -5.20
N ILE A 164 7.73 -5.43 -3.89
CA ILE A 164 9.00 -5.49 -3.18
C ILE A 164 9.07 -6.85 -2.50
N ARG A 165 10.12 -7.60 -2.80
CA ARG A 165 10.44 -8.85 -2.11
C ARG A 165 11.77 -8.68 -1.40
N LEU A 166 11.76 -8.91 -0.08
CA LEU A 166 12.96 -8.98 0.75
C LEU A 166 13.32 -10.45 1.00
N ASN A 167 14.60 -10.78 0.86
CA ASN A 167 15.13 -12.14 1.08
C ASN A 167 15.48 -12.35 2.56
#